data_a2aa7e77288e55df498a3149eb7f8408
#
_entry.id   a2aa7e77288e55df498a3149eb7f8408
#
_cell.length_a   1.000
_cell.length_b   1.000
_cell.length_c   1.000
_cell.angle_alpha   90.00
_cell.angle_beta   90.00
_cell.angle_gamma   90.00
#
_symmetry.space_group_name_H-M   'P 1'
#
loop_
_entity.id
_entity.type
_entity.pdbx_description
1 polymer ?
#
loop_
_entity_poly.entity_id
_entity_poly.type
_entity_poly.pdbx_seq_one_letter_code
_entity_poly.pdbx_strand_id
1 'polypeptide(L)'
;MSIQPLHPVGLKSQAVNFQLMPPLSLYIHIPWCVRKCPYCDFNSHEAKPVLSLSKGGSLPEKEYVAALLRDLESALPRVWGRRVQSVFFGGGTPSLVSGEGIAEILRQVRMLLPLEHNAEITLEANPGTVEADKFAAFRAAGVNRLSLGIQSFNDQHLRALGRIHSAGEAKRAIAIAQQHFDNLNLDLMYALPQQTLEQALQDVQTALEYSPQHLSCYHLTLEPNTLFAHQPPLLPDDDASSAMQQGIEALLAGQGYAHYETSAFARPKKQSRHNLNYWQFGDYLGIGAGAHSKLSFHDKVIRQARYKQPQAYLDAAVQGMPVQSEQVLSKEDIAFEFMMNALRLNNGFEEVLFQERTSLPLLLIRHELDEAEKRGLLQRDGQRIAPTELGQRFLNDLLQIFLAPEH
;
A
#
# COMPACT_ATOMS: atom_id res chain seq x y z
N MET A 1 32.16 6.55 -58.44
CA MET A 1 31.82 7.15 -57.13
C MET A 1 30.58 6.46 -56.65
N SER A 2 30.78 5.53 -55.73
CA SER A 2 29.68 4.75 -55.11
C SER A 2 29.16 5.48 -53.88
N ILE A 3 27.88 5.85 -53.89
CA ILE A 3 27.21 6.47 -52.79
C ILE A 3 26.89 5.37 -51.77
N GLN A 4 27.53 5.38 -50.59
CA GLN A 4 27.14 4.52 -49.48
C GLN A 4 25.83 5.04 -48.88
N PRO A 5 24.85 4.15 -48.57
CA PRO A 5 23.65 4.53 -47.89
C PRO A 5 23.99 4.92 -46.43
N LEU A 6 23.55 6.10 -45.99
CA LEU A 6 23.57 6.52 -44.62
C LEU A 6 22.65 5.59 -43.81
N HIS A 7 23.25 4.79 -42.93
CA HIS A 7 22.48 4.07 -41.90
C HIS A 7 21.78 5.10 -41.02
N PRO A 8 20.48 4.92 -40.71
CA PRO A 8 19.81 5.79 -39.73
C PRO A 8 20.52 5.60 -38.39
N VAL A 9 21.05 6.69 -37.87
CA VAL A 9 21.54 6.76 -36.49
C VAL A 9 20.34 6.44 -35.63
N GLY A 10 20.35 5.25 -35.01
CA GLY A 10 19.32 4.87 -34.05
C GLY A 10 19.19 5.96 -33.01
N LEU A 11 17.99 6.51 -32.88
CA LEU A 11 17.63 7.39 -31.79
C LEU A 11 17.90 6.60 -30.49
N LYS A 12 19.06 6.88 -29.87
CA LYS A 12 19.32 6.42 -28.50
C LYS A 12 18.14 6.87 -27.65
N SER A 13 17.48 5.93 -26.99
CA SER A 13 16.40 6.20 -26.06
C SER A 13 16.80 7.40 -25.20
N GLN A 14 16.09 8.54 -25.38
CA GLN A 14 16.36 9.69 -24.54
C GLN A 14 16.08 9.28 -23.10
N ALA A 15 17.09 9.34 -22.22
CA ALA A 15 16.94 9.09 -20.81
C ALA A 15 15.87 10.04 -20.24
N VAL A 16 15.13 9.60 -19.22
CA VAL A 16 14.31 10.52 -18.43
C VAL A 16 15.23 11.58 -17.82
N ASN A 17 14.73 12.78 -17.57
CA ASN A 17 15.53 13.88 -17.04
C ASN A 17 14.76 14.63 -15.96
N PHE A 18 14.81 14.10 -14.73
CA PHE A 18 14.14 14.70 -13.60
C PHE A 18 14.84 15.99 -13.15
N GLN A 19 14.12 17.10 -13.17
CA GLN A 19 14.57 18.38 -12.62
C GLN A 19 14.44 18.39 -11.08
N LEU A 20 13.36 17.80 -10.57
CA LEU A 20 13.10 17.60 -9.15
C LEU A 20 12.74 16.14 -8.89
N MET A 21 13.27 15.58 -7.80
CA MET A 21 12.92 14.22 -7.41
C MET A 21 11.49 14.17 -6.86
N PRO A 22 10.70 13.13 -7.20
CA PRO A 22 9.39 12.91 -6.58
C PRO A 22 9.48 12.84 -5.05
N PRO A 23 8.42 13.18 -4.29
CA PRO A 23 8.40 13.01 -2.83
C PRO A 23 8.77 11.58 -2.42
N LEU A 24 9.45 11.42 -1.28
CA LEU A 24 9.92 10.13 -0.80
C LEU A 24 9.14 9.68 0.43
N SER A 25 8.72 8.42 0.44
CA SER A 25 8.17 7.69 1.59
C SER A 25 9.06 6.52 1.98
N LEU A 26 9.02 6.11 3.26
CA LEU A 26 9.68 4.91 3.75
C LEU A 26 8.62 3.84 4.07
N TYR A 27 8.77 2.65 3.50
CA TYR A 27 7.96 1.47 3.83
C TYR A 27 8.82 0.44 4.57
N ILE A 28 8.34 -0.02 5.72
CA ILE A 28 9.02 -1.00 6.56
C ILE A 28 8.16 -2.25 6.62
N HIS A 29 8.66 -3.33 6.03
CA HIS A 29 7.93 -4.58 5.96
C HIS A 29 8.24 -5.48 7.15
N ILE A 30 7.19 -5.91 7.86
CA ILE A 30 7.27 -6.89 8.94
C ILE A 30 6.59 -8.17 8.44
N PRO A 31 7.33 -9.26 8.16
CA PRO A 31 6.80 -10.37 7.38
C PRO A 31 6.01 -11.41 8.20
N TRP A 32 5.82 -11.23 9.49
CA TRP A 32 5.19 -12.25 10.32
C TRP A 32 3.74 -11.94 10.68
N CYS A 33 2.93 -13.02 10.70
CA CYS A 33 1.60 -13.07 11.27
C CYS A 33 1.52 -14.17 12.32
N VAL A 34 0.59 -14.06 13.27
CA VAL A 34 0.25 -15.18 14.15
C VAL A 34 -0.30 -16.34 13.33
N ARG A 35 -1.17 -16.02 12.34
CA ARG A 35 -1.76 -16.95 11.38
C ARG A 35 -1.93 -16.25 10.04
N LYS A 36 -1.60 -16.95 8.93
CA LYS A 36 -1.85 -16.44 7.58
C LYS A 36 -3.31 -16.65 7.20
N CYS A 37 -3.97 -15.58 6.80
CA CYS A 37 -5.36 -15.63 6.35
C CYS A 37 -5.47 -16.31 4.97
N PRO A 38 -6.54 -17.07 4.67
CA PRO A 38 -6.68 -17.82 3.43
C PRO A 38 -6.81 -17.00 2.16
N TYR A 39 -7.15 -15.71 2.29
CA TYR A 39 -7.27 -14.75 1.19
C TYR A 39 -6.01 -13.88 0.97
N CYS A 40 -5.04 -13.93 1.91
CA CYS A 40 -3.93 -12.99 1.94
C CYS A 40 -2.81 -13.38 0.95
N ASP A 41 -2.54 -12.51 -0.01
CA ASP A 41 -1.46 -12.61 -1.01
C ASP A 41 -0.15 -11.92 -0.58
N PHE A 42 -0.19 -11.14 0.51
CA PHE A 42 0.98 -10.42 0.99
C PHE A 42 2.13 -11.37 1.36
N ASN A 43 3.37 -10.84 1.31
CA ASN A 43 4.56 -11.57 1.77
C ASN A 43 4.52 -11.72 3.30
N SER A 44 3.61 -12.57 3.77
CA SER A 44 3.41 -12.85 5.18
C SER A 44 3.68 -14.32 5.49
N HIS A 45 4.34 -14.57 6.61
CA HIS A 45 4.76 -15.89 7.09
C HIS A 45 4.22 -16.12 8.50
N GLU A 46 3.71 -17.33 8.77
CA GLU A 46 3.32 -17.65 10.13
C GLU A 46 4.54 -17.68 11.06
N ALA A 47 4.43 -17.00 12.18
CA ALA A 47 5.41 -17.06 13.25
C ALA A 47 5.40 -18.46 13.86
N LYS A 48 6.23 -19.38 13.33
CA LYS A 48 6.37 -20.71 13.90
C LYS A 48 7.05 -20.58 15.26
N PRO A 49 6.57 -21.31 16.29
CA PRO A 49 7.36 -21.47 17.52
C PRO A 49 8.72 -22.06 17.12
N VAL A 50 9.79 -21.31 17.34
CA VAL A 50 11.14 -21.85 17.12
C VAL A 50 11.35 -22.97 18.12
N LEU A 51 11.33 -24.20 17.63
CA LEU A 51 11.44 -25.46 18.41
C LEU A 51 12.87 -25.72 18.92
N SER A 52 13.76 -24.74 18.95
CA SER A 52 15.05 -24.91 19.60
C SER A 52 15.56 -23.59 20.19
N LEU A 53 15.93 -23.67 21.45
CA LEU A 53 16.71 -22.74 22.25
C LEU A 53 15.90 -21.58 22.87
N SER A 54 15.44 -21.87 24.09
CA SER A 54 14.86 -20.99 25.10
C SER A 54 13.36 -20.86 25.11
N LYS A 55 12.81 -20.99 26.30
CA LYS A 55 11.39 -20.96 26.67
C LYS A 55 10.68 -19.68 26.20
N GLY A 56 9.72 -19.81 25.27
CA GLY A 56 8.87 -18.76 24.75
C GLY A 56 9.18 -18.48 23.29
N GLY A 57 8.39 -19.05 22.35
CA GLY A 57 8.51 -18.81 20.91
C GLY A 57 8.25 -17.35 20.55
N SER A 58 9.28 -16.51 20.60
CA SER A 58 9.24 -15.11 20.19
C SER A 58 9.82 -14.98 18.77
N LEU A 59 9.32 -13.99 18.04
CA LEU A 59 9.93 -13.55 16.78
C LEU A 59 11.43 -13.29 16.97
N PRO A 60 12.28 -13.47 15.94
CA PRO A 60 13.69 -13.05 15.98
C PRO A 60 13.78 -11.52 15.86
N GLU A 61 13.14 -10.80 16.80
CA GLU A 61 12.91 -9.36 16.71
C GLU A 61 14.22 -8.58 16.67
N LYS A 62 15.17 -8.91 17.57
CA LYS A 62 16.45 -8.19 17.65
C LYS A 62 17.26 -8.34 16.38
N GLU A 63 17.34 -9.55 15.86
CA GLU A 63 18.05 -9.89 14.62
C GLU A 63 17.38 -9.18 13.44
N TYR A 64 16.03 -9.14 13.42
CA TYR A 64 15.30 -8.51 12.34
C TYR A 64 15.41 -6.97 12.37
N VAL A 65 15.32 -6.37 13.54
CA VAL A 65 15.58 -4.92 13.71
C VAL A 65 16.99 -4.57 13.23
N ALA A 66 18.00 -5.35 13.63
CA ALA A 66 19.36 -5.14 13.16
C ALA A 66 19.50 -5.30 11.64
N ALA A 67 18.77 -6.25 11.03
CA ALA A 67 18.77 -6.44 9.58
C ALA A 67 18.09 -5.27 8.85
N LEU A 68 16.95 -4.77 9.35
CA LEU A 68 16.28 -3.57 8.83
C LEU A 68 17.20 -2.34 8.83
N LEU A 69 17.96 -2.16 9.90
CA LEU A 69 18.89 -1.02 10.01
C LEU A 69 20.05 -1.13 9.00
N ARG A 70 20.62 -2.32 8.82
CA ARG A 70 21.63 -2.56 7.77
C ARG A 70 21.07 -2.37 6.36
N ASP A 71 19.84 -2.81 6.10
CA ASP A 71 19.15 -2.56 4.82
C ASP A 71 18.99 -1.06 4.59
N LEU A 72 18.54 -0.30 5.60
CA LEU A 72 18.42 1.14 5.54
C LEU A 72 19.77 1.81 5.27
N GLU A 73 20.81 1.46 6.01
CA GLU A 73 22.17 1.97 5.83
C GLU A 73 22.70 1.72 4.41
N SER A 74 22.48 0.51 3.87
CA SER A 74 22.87 0.15 2.50
C SER A 74 22.17 0.96 1.43
N ALA A 75 20.94 1.43 1.73
CA ALA A 75 20.10 2.20 0.81
C ALA A 75 20.38 3.72 0.86
N LEU A 76 21.04 4.23 1.92
CA LEU A 76 21.26 5.67 2.11
C LEU A 76 21.87 6.38 0.89
N PRO A 77 22.90 5.84 0.18
CA PRO A 77 23.47 6.50 -0.97
C PRO A 77 22.45 6.79 -2.10
N ARG A 78 21.38 6.00 -2.17
CA ARG A 78 20.34 6.12 -3.21
C ARG A 78 19.29 7.20 -2.91
N VAL A 79 19.17 7.60 -1.64
CA VAL A 79 18.17 8.55 -1.14
C VAL A 79 18.80 9.73 -0.40
N TRP A 80 20.11 9.93 -0.55
CA TRP A 80 20.86 10.93 0.19
C TRP A 80 20.27 12.33 0.05
N GLY A 81 20.07 13.02 1.18
CA GLY A 81 19.54 14.39 1.22
C GLY A 81 18.05 14.53 0.95
N ARG A 82 17.34 13.44 0.61
CA ARG A 82 15.90 13.48 0.33
C ARG A 82 15.10 13.42 1.64
N ARG A 83 14.11 14.32 1.78
CA ARG A 83 13.21 14.34 2.92
C ARG A 83 12.14 13.25 2.79
N VAL A 84 11.86 12.55 3.89
CA VAL A 84 10.83 11.52 3.96
C VAL A 84 9.57 12.13 4.55
N GLN A 85 8.47 12.09 3.79
CA GLN A 85 7.18 12.66 4.19
C GLN A 85 6.28 11.68 4.97
N SER A 86 6.52 10.37 4.84
CA SER A 86 5.78 9.35 5.57
C SER A 86 6.61 8.09 5.82
N VAL A 87 6.35 7.43 6.94
CA VAL A 87 6.85 6.10 7.29
C VAL A 87 5.67 5.18 7.50
N PHE A 88 5.70 4.00 6.91
CA PHE A 88 4.61 3.03 7.03
C PHE A 88 5.17 1.66 7.43
N PHE A 89 4.70 1.15 8.55
CA PHE A 89 4.96 -0.21 9.00
C PHE A 89 3.81 -1.10 8.54
N GLY A 90 4.09 -2.00 7.60
CA GLY A 90 3.08 -2.89 7.01
C GLY A 90 3.59 -4.30 6.77
N GLY A 91 2.78 -5.10 6.06
CA GLY A 91 3.13 -6.43 5.57
C GLY A 91 2.33 -7.56 6.20
N GLY A 92 2.90 -8.29 7.15
CA GLY A 92 2.19 -9.30 7.94
C GLY A 92 1.39 -8.65 9.07
N THR A 93 1.99 -8.55 10.24
CA THR A 93 1.36 -7.93 11.43
C THR A 93 2.42 -7.12 12.19
N PRO A 94 2.64 -5.86 11.82
CA PRO A 94 3.66 -5.01 12.45
C PRO A 94 3.49 -4.85 13.97
N SER A 95 2.27 -4.92 14.48
CA SER A 95 1.98 -4.87 15.92
C SER A 95 2.48 -6.10 16.72
N LEU A 96 3.06 -7.10 16.04
CA LEU A 96 3.79 -8.18 16.73
C LEU A 96 5.14 -7.71 17.29
N VAL A 97 5.76 -6.71 16.66
CA VAL A 97 7.01 -6.10 17.15
C VAL A 97 6.74 -5.38 18.45
N SER A 98 7.70 -5.41 19.37
CA SER A 98 7.60 -4.72 20.66
C SER A 98 7.61 -3.19 20.51
N GLY A 99 7.12 -2.48 21.53
CA GLY A 99 7.23 -1.02 21.59
C GLY A 99 8.66 -0.53 21.51
N GLU A 100 9.58 -1.24 22.17
CA GLU A 100 11.01 -0.98 22.14
C GLU A 100 11.61 -1.19 20.76
N GLY A 101 11.20 -2.26 20.03
CA GLY A 101 11.64 -2.52 18.66
C GLY A 101 11.20 -1.41 17.70
N ILE A 102 9.94 -0.98 17.77
CA ILE A 102 9.44 0.16 16.97
C ILE A 102 10.17 1.45 17.33
N ALA A 103 10.41 1.71 18.62
CA ALA A 103 11.14 2.90 19.08
C ALA A 103 12.58 2.91 18.56
N GLU A 104 13.27 1.77 18.60
CA GLU A 104 14.64 1.64 18.07
C GLU A 104 14.67 1.89 16.55
N ILE A 105 13.78 1.27 15.78
CA ILE A 105 13.68 1.49 14.33
C ILE A 105 13.46 2.99 14.04
N LEU A 106 12.48 3.62 14.68
CA LEU A 106 12.16 5.02 14.42
C LEU A 106 13.26 5.97 14.90
N ARG A 107 13.97 5.65 15.97
CA ARG A 107 15.15 6.39 16.43
C ARG A 107 16.24 6.39 15.36
N GLN A 108 16.56 5.24 14.80
CA GLN A 108 17.58 5.10 13.76
C GLN A 108 17.13 5.75 12.44
N VAL A 109 15.87 5.59 12.06
CA VAL A 109 15.31 6.26 10.87
C VAL A 109 15.50 7.78 10.98
N ARG A 110 15.23 8.39 12.17
CA ARG A 110 15.42 9.83 12.39
C ARG A 110 16.88 10.26 12.38
N MET A 111 17.79 9.37 12.76
CA MET A 111 19.24 9.65 12.72
C MET A 111 19.79 9.59 11.28
N LEU A 112 19.28 8.70 10.46
CA LEU A 112 19.81 8.39 9.12
C LEU A 112 19.12 9.16 8.00
N LEU A 113 17.83 9.49 8.17
CA LEU A 113 17.00 10.15 7.16
C LEU A 113 16.37 11.44 7.71
N PRO A 114 16.39 12.54 6.93
CA PRO A 114 15.67 13.75 7.30
C PRO A 114 14.16 13.55 7.14
N LEU A 115 13.45 13.26 8.24
CA LEU A 115 11.99 13.22 8.25
C LEU A 115 11.41 14.62 8.20
N GLU A 116 10.28 14.81 7.50
CA GLU A 116 9.50 16.03 7.61
C GLU A 116 9.00 16.22 9.06
N HIS A 117 8.90 17.45 9.51
CA HIS A 117 8.42 17.77 10.86
C HIS A 117 7.05 17.15 11.17
N ASN A 118 6.17 17.14 10.17
CA ASN A 118 4.82 16.58 10.24
C ASN A 118 4.70 15.24 9.49
N ALA A 119 5.78 14.46 9.39
CA ALA A 119 5.74 13.16 8.74
C ALA A 119 4.63 12.28 9.31
N GLU A 120 3.86 11.65 8.41
CA GLU A 120 2.89 10.63 8.81
C GLU A 120 3.63 9.34 9.13
N ILE A 121 3.46 8.81 10.33
CA ILE A 121 4.07 7.54 10.77
C ILE A 121 2.93 6.59 11.09
N THR A 122 2.64 5.67 10.17
CA THR A 122 1.55 4.69 10.26
C THR A 122 2.09 3.34 10.70
N LEU A 123 1.32 2.65 11.55
CA LEU A 123 1.56 1.25 11.92
C LEU A 123 0.27 0.45 11.76
N GLU A 124 0.36 -0.69 11.05
CA GLU A 124 -0.73 -1.66 10.95
C GLU A 124 -0.80 -2.55 12.18
N ALA A 125 -2.00 -2.78 12.69
CA ALA A 125 -2.24 -3.63 13.84
C ALA A 125 -3.44 -4.57 13.62
N ASN A 126 -3.32 -5.78 14.21
CA ASN A 126 -4.41 -6.75 14.24
C ASN A 126 -5.05 -6.72 15.64
N PRO A 127 -6.40 -6.59 15.76
CA PRO A 127 -7.09 -6.53 17.04
C PRO A 127 -6.76 -7.66 18.02
N GLY A 128 -6.53 -8.89 17.53
CA GLY A 128 -6.21 -10.05 18.35
C GLY A 128 -4.77 -10.09 18.91
N THR A 129 -3.93 -9.10 18.61
CA THR A 129 -2.52 -9.07 19.04
C THR A 129 -2.17 -7.83 19.87
N VAL A 130 -3.17 -7.02 20.27
CA VAL A 130 -2.91 -5.71 20.86
C VAL A 130 -3.43 -5.63 22.29
N GLU A 131 -2.55 -5.15 23.15
CA GLU A 131 -2.81 -4.74 24.53
C GLU A 131 -2.65 -3.22 24.66
N ALA A 132 -3.32 -2.62 25.64
CA ALA A 132 -3.30 -1.16 25.84
C ALA A 132 -1.88 -0.58 25.95
N ASP A 133 -1.00 -1.28 26.68
CA ASP A 133 0.39 -0.87 26.88
C ASP A 133 1.19 -0.82 25.56
N LYS A 134 0.88 -1.70 24.60
CA LYS A 134 1.51 -1.67 23.27
C LYS A 134 1.15 -0.42 22.49
N PHE A 135 -0.13 -0.02 22.47
CA PHE A 135 -0.54 1.20 21.76
C PHE A 135 0.07 2.46 22.40
N ALA A 136 0.14 2.53 23.72
CA ALA A 136 0.85 3.60 24.42
C ALA A 136 2.34 3.64 24.00
N ALA A 137 3.00 2.49 23.96
CA ALA A 137 4.41 2.38 23.56
C ALA A 137 4.63 2.79 22.10
N PHE A 138 3.77 2.38 21.16
CA PHE A 138 3.86 2.80 19.76
C PHE A 138 3.66 4.32 19.61
N ARG A 139 2.71 4.89 20.36
CA ARG A 139 2.51 6.33 20.38
C ARG A 139 3.74 7.06 20.92
N ALA A 140 4.31 6.58 22.02
CA ALA A 140 5.53 7.12 22.62
C ALA A 140 6.74 7.01 21.68
N ALA A 141 6.86 5.94 20.89
CA ALA A 141 7.88 5.78 19.86
C ALA A 141 7.75 6.81 18.71
N GLY A 142 6.55 7.41 18.57
CA GLY A 142 6.28 8.45 17.58
C GLY A 142 5.39 8.02 16.42
N VAL A 143 4.75 6.83 16.50
CA VAL A 143 3.65 6.48 15.60
C VAL A 143 2.51 7.48 15.81
N ASN A 144 1.96 8.06 14.73
CA ASN A 144 0.93 9.10 14.82
C ASN A 144 -0.34 8.77 14.02
N ARG A 145 -0.35 7.64 13.31
CA ARG A 145 -1.50 7.06 12.63
C ARG A 145 -1.52 5.55 12.87
N LEU A 146 -2.68 4.98 13.19
CA LEU A 146 -2.85 3.54 13.37
C LEU A 146 -3.86 3.00 12.36
N SER A 147 -3.54 1.86 11.72
CA SER A 147 -4.46 1.12 10.85
C SER A 147 -4.84 -0.18 11.52
N LEU A 148 -6.13 -0.37 11.79
CA LEU A 148 -6.66 -1.56 12.47
C LEU A 148 -7.35 -2.48 11.47
N GLY A 149 -6.80 -3.68 11.27
CA GLY A 149 -7.36 -4.72 10.41
C GLY A 149 -8.58 -5.40 11.03
N ILE A 150 -9.71 -4.70 11.09
CA ILE A 150 -10.98 -5.18 11.66
C ILE A 150 -11.62 -6.25 10.77
N GLN A 151 -11.72 -5.98 9.49
CA GLN A 151 -12.31 -6.75 8.40
C GLN A 151 -13.85 -6.85 8.49
N SER A 152 -14.43 -7.23 9.64
CA SER A 152 -15.86 -7.29 9.90
C SER A 152 -16.14 -7.22 11.41
N PHE A 153 -17.36 -6.84 11.78
CA PHE A 153 -17.87 -6.93 13.14
C PHE A 153 -18.84 -8.11 13.32
N ASN A 154 -18.85 -9.04 12.36
CA ASN A 154 -19.62 -10.27 12.40
C ASN A 154 -18.69 -11.48 12.59
N ASP A 155 -18.84 -12.21 13.70
CA ASP A 155 -17.99 -13.36 14.04
C ASP A 155 -18.05 -14.50 13.02
N GLN A 156 -19.18 -14.65 12.29
CA GLN A 156 -19.28 -15.66 11.24
C GLN A 156 -18.35 -15.29 10.06
N HIS A 157 -18.37 -14.04 9.63
CA HIS A 157 -17.51 -13.55 8.54
C HIS A 157 -16.04 -13.56 8.96
N LEU A 158 -15.72 -13.17 10.20
CA LEU A 158 -14.35 -13.25 10.73
C LEU A 158 -13.81 -14.68 10.71
N ARG A 159 -14.62 -15.67 11.13
CA ARG A 159 -14.23 -17.09 11.05
C ARG A 159 -14.05 -17.55 9.61
N ALA A 160 -14.96 -17.16 8.70
CA ALA A 160 -14.83 -17.48 7.27
C ALA A 160 -13.54 -16.90 6.65
N LEU A 161 -13.13 -15.71 7.06
CA LEU A 161 -11.87 -15.06 6.68
C LEU A 161 -10.64 -15.68 7.38
N GLY A 162 -10.80 -16.65 8.30
CA GLY A 162 -9.69 -17.20 9.07
C GLY A 162 -9.07 -16.23 10.08
N ARG A 163 -9.82 -15.19 10.47
CA ARG A 163 -9.33 -14.21 11.48
C ARG A 163 -9.26 -14.85 12.86
N ILE A 164 -8.28 -14.41 13.65
CA ILE A 164 -8.03 -14.93 15.00
C ILE A 164 -8.75 -14.14 16.09
N HIS A 165 -9.31 -12.97 15.77
CA HIS A 165 -10.05 -12.12 16.71
C HIS A 165 -11.55 -12.21 16.48
N SER A 166 -12.31 -11.91 17.50
CA SER A 166 -13.78 -11.78 17.52
C SER A 166 -14.20 -10.32 17.30
N ALA A 167 -15.47 -10.11 16.97
CA ALA A 167 -16.08 -8.77 16.90
C ALA A 167 -15.93 -8.00 18.22
N GLY A 168 -16.05 -8.69 19.36
CA GLY A 168 -15.84 -8.08 20.68
C GLY A 168 -14.41 -7.60 20.90
N GLU A 169 -13.41 -8.35 20.44
CA GLU A 169 -12.00 -7.94 20.50
C GLU A 169 -11.72 -6.78 19.56
N ALA A 170 -12.30 -6.78 18.35
CA ALA A 170 -12.21 -5.66 17.41
C ALA A 170 -12.72 -4.35 18.05
N LYS A 171 -13.91 -4.37 18.66
CA LYS A 171 -14.50 -3.21 19.36
C LYS A 171 -13.62 -2.72 20.51
N ARG A 172 -13.08 -3.63 21.33
CA ARG A 172 -12.14 -3.28 22.42
C ARG A 172 -10.85 -2.66 21.88
N ALA A 173 -10.27 -3.22 20.82
CA ALA A 173 -9.06 -2.69 20.21
C ALA A 173 -9.24 -1.26 19.70
N ILE A 174 -10.39 -0.94 19.07
CA ILE A 174 -10.72 0.42 18.64
C ILE A 174 -10.80 1.37 19.85
N ALA A 175 -11.54 0.97 20.87
CA ALA A 175 -11.71 1.79 22.08
C ALA A 175 -10.37 2.09 22.78
N ILE A 176 -9.46 1.12 22.84
CA ILE A 176 -8.10 1.32 23.37
C ILE A 176 -7.28 2.23 22.44
N ALA A 177 -7.34 2.00 21.11
CA ALA A 177 -6.61 2.82 20.16
C ALA A 177 -7.01 4.30 20.24
N GLN A 178 -8.29 4.61 20.42
CA GLN A 178 -8.80 5.97 20.57
C GLN A 178 -8.27 6.70 21.80
N GLN A 179 -7.79 6.01 22.82
CA GLN A 179 -7.16 6.63 23.99
C GLN A 179 -5.75 7.17 23.68
N HIS A 180 -5.12 6.69 22.61
CA HIS A 180 -3.73 7.01 22.28
C HIS A 180 -3.55 7.69 20.91
N PHE A 181 -4.50 7.53 20.00
CA PHE A 181 -4.37 8.00 18.61
C PHE A 181 -5.58 8.81 18.16
N ASP A 182 -5.32 10.03 17.67
CA ASP A 182 -6.32 10.92 17.06
C ASP A 182 -6.50 10.65 15.54
N ASN A 183 -5.68 9.76 14.95
CA ASN A 183 -5.73 9.42 13.53
C ASN A 183 -5.78 7.90 13.37
N LEU A 184 -7.02 7.40 13.26
CA LEU A 184 -7.30 5.98 13.10
C LEU A 184 -7.86 5.68 11.73
N ASN A 185 -7.37 4.61 11.14
CA ASN A 185 -7.99 3.92 10.03
C ASN A 185 -8.56 2.57 10.52
N LEU A 186 -9.76 2.24 10.06
CA LEU A 186 -10.34 0.91 10.22
C LEU A 186 -10.41 0.25 8.84
N ASP A 187 -9.77 -0.90 8.70
CA ASP A 187 -9.85 -1.70 7.50
C ASP A 187 -11.04 -2.64 7.61
N LEU A 188 -11.99 -2.53 6.69
CA LEU A 188 -13.15 -3.40 6.53
C LEU A 188 -13.06 -4.13 5.20
N MET A 189 -13.73 -5.26 5.11
CA MET A 189 -13.91 -5.99 3.86
C MET A 189 -15.40 -6.23 3.61
N TYR A 190 -15.79 -6.19 2.33
CA TYR A 190 -17.13 -6.54 1.88
C TYR A 190 -17.09 -7.61 0.78
N ALA A 191 -18.24 -8.06 0.33
CA ALA A 191 -18.41 -9.23 -0.53
C ALA A 191 -17.80 -10.50 0.09
N LEU A 192 -17.94 -10.63 1.41
CA LEU A 192 -17.44 -11.75 2.18
C LEU A 192 -18.27 -13.02 1.89
N PRO A 193 -17.74 -14.23 2.21
CA PRO A 193 -18.47 -15.46 2.00
C PRO A 193 -19.88 -15.40 2.60
N GLN A 194 -20.91 -15.57 1.76
CA GLN A 194 -22.34 -15.53 2.10
C GLN A 194 -22.83 -14.22 2.75
N GLN A 195 -22.09 -13.12 2.58
CA GLN A 195 -22.48 -11.81 3.13
C GLN A 195 -23.67 -11.23 2.36
N THR A 196 -24.63 -10.66 3.07
CA THR A 196 -25.73 -9.89 2.48
C THR A 196 -25.40 -8.39 2.46
N LEU A 197 -26.15 -7.61 1.64
CA LEU A 197 -26.03 -6.15 1.61
C LEU A 197 -26.22 -5.54 3.01
N GLU A 198 -27.23 -5.97 3.74
CA GLU A 198 -27.53 -5.48 5.10
C GLU A 198 -26.37 -5.73 6.06
N GLN A 199 -25.72 -6.90 5.95
CA GLN A 199 -24.56 -7.24 6.79
C GLN A 199 -23.33 -6.39 6.44
N ALA A 200 -23.09 -6.13 5.15
CA ALA A 200 -22.01 -5.24 4.72
C ALA A 200 -22.21 -3.80 5.22
N LEU A 201 -23.44 -3.28 5.11
CA LEU A 201 -23.77 -1.95 5.64
C LEU A 201 -23.72 -1.91 7.17
N GLN A 202 -24.11 -2.98 7.86
CA GLN A 202 -24.02 -3.06 9.32
C GLN A 202 -22.57 -3.00 9.83
N ASP A 203 -21.62 -3.60 9.12
CA ASP A 203 -20.20 -3.51 9.46
C ASP A 203 -19.71 -2.05 9.38
N VAL A 204 -20.08 -1.34 8.31
CA VAL A 204 -19.73 0.09 8.15
C VAL A 204 -20.43 0.97 9.19
N GLN A 205 -21.72 0.73 9.47
CA GLN A 205 -22.46 1.46 10.52
C GLN A 205 -21.80 1.27 11.88
N THR A 206 -21.38 0.04 12.21
CA THR A 206 -20.67 -0.24 13.47
C THR A 206 -19.31 0.49 13.52
N ALA A 207 -18.56 0.55 12.40
CA ALA A 207 -17.34 1.33 12.35
C ALA A 207 -17.58 2.83 12.58
N LEU A 208 -18.66 3.38 12.03
CA LEU A 208 -19.04 4.79 12.17
C LEU A 208 -19.39 5.20 13.62
N GLU A 209 -19.85 4.27 14.48
CA GLU A 209 -20.07 4.52 15.90
C GLU A 209 -18.80 5.01 16.60
N TYR A 210 -17.63 4.64 16.11
CA TYR A 210 -16.31 5.06 16.62
C TYR A 210 -15.78 6.34 15.96
N SER A 211 -16.48 6.90 14.98
CA SER A 211 -16.09 8.14 14.27
C SER A 211 -14.62 8.14 13.80
N PRO A 212 -14.11 7.10 13.13
CA PRO A 212 -12.73 7.06 12.67
C PRO A 212 -12.45 8.20 11.67
N GLN A 213 -11.19 8.62 11.55
CA GLN A 213 -10.79 9.66 10.60
C GLN A 213 -10.70 9.12 9.18
N HIS A 214 -10.51 7.81 9.05
CA HIS A 214 -10.31 7.12 7.79
C HIS A 214 -10.92 5.72 7.83
N LEU A 215 -11.47 5.27 6.71
CA LEU A 215 -11.98 3.92 6.51
C LEU A 215 -11.43 3.36 5.19
N SER A 216 -10.91 2.15 5.24
CA SER A 216 -10.59 1.36 4.05
C SER A 216 -11.63 0.26 3.92
N CYS A 217 -12.32 0.20 2.77
CA CYS A 217 -13.33 -0.82 2.48
C CYS A 217 -12.88 -1.62 1.25
N TYR A 218 -12.34 -2.82 1.49
CA TYR A 218 -11.80 -3.67 0.45
C TYR A 218 -12.83 -4.69 -0.03
N HIS A 219 -13.01 -4.77 -1.34
CA HIS A 219 -13.70 -5.92 -1.95
C HIS A 219 -12.87 -7.18 -1.77
N LEU A 220 -13.46 -8.28 -1.30
CA LEU A 220 -12.77 -9.56 -1.23
C LEU A 220 -12.54 -10.10 -2.64
N THR A 221 -11.27 -10.15 -3.06
CA THR A 221 -10.82 -10.73 -4.32
C THR A 221 -10.12 -12.07 -4.09
N LEU A 222 -10.22 -12.96 -5.07
CA LEU A 222 -9.55 -14.26 -5.05
C LEU A 222 -8.16 -14.14 -5.70
N GLU A 223 -7.19 -13.65 -4.92
CA GLU A 223 -5.85 -13.39 -5.41
C GLU A 223 -5.09 -14.70 -5.73
N PRO A 224 -4.34 -14.76 -6.85
CA PRO A 224 -3.53 -15.92 -7.21
C PRO A 224 -2.61 -16.36 -6.05
N ASN A 225 -2.34 -17.68 -5.96
CA ASN A 225 -1.48 -18.27 -4.93
C ASN A 225 -2.02 -18.16 -3.48
N THR A 226 -3.29 -17.85 -3.30
CA THR A 226 -3.98 -17.91 -2.01
C THR A 226 -4.77 -19.20 -1.85
N LEU A 227 -5.11 -19.57 -0.60
CA LEU A 227 -5.96 -20.72 -0.36
C LEU A 227 -7.37 -20.53 -0.98
N PHE A 228 -7.89 -19.31 -0.92
CA PHE A 228 -9.20 -18.98 -1.50
C PHE A 228 -9.21 -19.08 -3.04
N ALA A 229 -8.09 -18.83 -3.72
CA ALA A 229 -8.00 -19.09 -5.16
C ALA A 229 -8.03 -20.60 -5.50
N HIS A 230 -7.42 -21.42 -4.64
CA HIS A 230 -7.41 -22.89 -4.83
C HIS A 230 -8.71 -23.57 -4.36
N GLN A 231 -9.36 -23.02 -3.35
CA GLN A 231 -10.59 -23.52 -2.74
C GLN A 231 -11.56 -22.35 -2.52
N PRO A 232 -12.20 -21.86 -3.59
CA PRO A 232 -13.05 -20.67 -3.50
C PRO A 232 -14.23 -20.90 -2.56
N PRO A 233 -14.45 -19.98 -1.60
CA PRO A 233 -15.70 -19.99 -0.82
C PRO A 233 -16.87 -19.52 -1.70
N LEU A 234 -18.09 -19.76 -1.24
CA LEU A 234 -19.28 -19.20 -1.88
C LEU A 234 -19.34 -17.70 -1.62
N LEU A 235 -19.03 -16.89 -2.64
CA LEU A 235 -19.09 -15.43 -2.62
C LEU A 235 -20.43 -14.92 -3.15
N PRO A 236 -20.83 -13.66 -2.81
CA PRO A 236 -21.88 -12.95 -3.50
C PRO A 236 -21.55 -12.82 -4.99
N ASP A 237 -22.58 -12.76 -5.83
CA ASP A 237 -22.41 -12.48 -7.24
C ASP A 237 -22.02 -11.01 -7.50
N ASP A 238 -21.73 -10.68 -8.75
CA ASP A 238 -21.27 -9.34 -9.16
C ASP A 238 -22.35 -8.27 -8.88
N ASP A 239 -23.62 -8.57 -9.07
CA ASP A 239 -24.71 -7.63 -8.81
C ASP A 239 -24.85 -7.35 -7.30
N ALA A 240 -24.79 -8.38 -6.47
CA ALA A 240 -24.81 -8.22 -5.01
C ALA A 240 -23.57 -7.47 -4.51
N SER A 241 -22.39 -7.77 -5.04
CA SER A 241 -21.13 -7.10 -4.70
C SER A 241 -21.16 -5.62 -5.10
N SER A 242 -21.69 -5.31 -6.28
CA SER A 242 -21.88 -3.94 -6.76
C SER A 242 -22.88 -3.18 -5.90
N ALA A 243 -23.99 -3.80 -5.48
CA ALA A 243 -24.96 -3.20 -4.57
C ALA A 243 -24.34 -2.89 -3.20
N MET A 244 -23.48 -3.78 -2.67
CA MET A 244 -22.73 -3.54 -1.43
C MET A 244 -21.80 -2.32 -1.57
N GLN A 245 -21.03 -2.25 -2.65
CA GLN A 245 -20.15 -1.12 -2.91
C GLN A 245 -20.92 0.20 -2.95
N GLN A 246 -21.97 0.28 -3.76
CA GLN A 246 -22.79 1.48 -3.88
C GLN A 246 -23.45 1.89 -2.55
N GLY A 247 -23.93 0.91 -1.79
CA GLY A 247 -24.50 1.14 -0.47
C GLY A 247 -23.48 1.70 0.53
N ILE A 248 -22.25 1.18 0.53
CA ILE A 248 -21.14 1.65 1.36
C ILE A 248 -20.74 3.07 0.97
N GLU A 249 -20.58 3.35 -0.31
CA GLU A 249 -20.27 4.68 -0.84
C GLU A 249 -21.31 5.72 -0.45
N ALA A 250 -22.60 5.42 -0.65
CA ALA A 250 -23.70 6.29 -0.29
C ALA A 250 -23.78 6.56 1.22
N LEU A 251 -23.60 5.51 2.04
CA LEU A 251 -23.60 5.61 3.50
C LEU A 251 -22.47 6.51 4.00
N LEU A 252 -21.23 6.29 3.51
CA LEU A 252 -20.06 7.05 3.92
C LEU A 252 -20.10 8.50 3.44
N ALA A 253 -20.58 8.75 2.21
CA ALA A 253 -20.80 10.09 1.69
C ALA A 253 -21.82 10.86 2.55
N GLY A 254 -22.93 10.23 2.94
CA GLY A 254 -23.93 10.79 3.85
C GLY A 254 -23.39 11.13 5.25
N GLN A 255 -22.29 10.51 5.63
CA GLN A 255 -21.59 10.75 6.90
C GLN A 255 -20.38 11.71 6.77
N GLY A 256 -20.20 12.34 5.59
CA GLY A 256 -19.16 13.33 5.34
C GLY A 256 -17.76 12.76 5.13
N TYR A 257 -17.64 11.50 4.69
CA TYR A 257 -16.39 10.92 4.21
C TYR A 257 -16.28 11.12 2.70
N ALA A 258 -15.13 11.57 2.24
CA ALA A 258 -14.80 11.63 0.83
C ALA A 258 -14.21 10.31 0.37
N HIS A 259 -14.77 9.69 -0.66
CA HIS A 259 -14.19 8.57 -1.38
C HIS A 259 -13.07 9.11 -2.27
N TYR A 260 -11.81 9.02 -1.86
CA TYR A 260 -10.71 9.70 -2.54
C TYR A 260 -9.86 8.78 -3.43
N GLU A 261 -9.90 7.49 -3.19
CA GLU A 261 -9.26 6.46 -4.03
C GLU A 261 -10.06 5.16 -3.93
N THR A 262 -9.78 4.19 -4.80
CA THR A 262 -10.56 2.96 -5.05
C THR A 262 -11.16 2.29 -3.81
N SER A 263 -10.43 2.23 -2.70
CA SER A 263 -10.85 1.50 -1.49
C SER A 263 -10.94 2.37 -0.25
N ALA A 264 -10.61 3.68 -0.33
CA ALA A 264 -10.43 4.47 0.87
C ALA A 264 -11.31 5.72 0.94
N PHE A 265 -11.82 5.94 2.15
CA PHE A 265 -12.71 7.02 2.52
C PHE A 265 -12.11 7.79 3.69
N ALA A 266 -12.12 9.11 3.63
CA ALA A 266 -11.51 9.93 4.67
C ALA A 266 -12.33 11.16 5.02
N ARG A 267 -12.25 11.59 6.28
CA ARG A 267 -12.64 12.92 6.71
C ARG A 267 -11.76 13.97 6.00
N PRO A 268 -12.20 15.24 5.86
CA PRO A 268 -11.39 16.29 5.26
C PRO A 268 -9.97 16.36 5.86
N LYS A 269 -8.94 16.34 5.02
CA LYS A 269 -7.51 16.37 5.38
C LYS A 269 -7.01 15.16 6.19
N LYS A 270 -7.73 14.03 6.14
CA LYS A 270 -7.38 12.78 6.84
C LYS A 270 -7.06 11.62 5.88
N GLN A 271 -6.86 11.91 4.60
CA GLN A 271 -6.35 10.94 3.63
C GLN A 271 -4.98 10.43 4.05
N SER A 272 -4.68 9.16 3.79
CA SER A 272 -3.37 8.59 4.04
C SER A 272 -2.32 9.24 3.14
N ARG A 273 -1.36 9.96 3.72
CA ARG A 273 -0.27 10.60 2.97
C ARG A 273 0.64 9.58 2.32
N HIS A 274 0.83 8.44 2.97
CA HIS A 274 1.63 7.34 2.43
C HIS A 274 1.00 6.75 1.16
N ASN A 275 -0.32 6.44 1.22
CA ASN A 275 -1.04 5.90 0.07
C ASN A 275 -1.14 6.93 -1.06
N LEU A 276 -1.43 8.20 -0.74
CA LEU A 276 -1.44 9.26 -1.75
C LEU A 276 -0.08 9.39 -2.46
N ASN A 277 1.03 9.18 -1.74
CA ASN A 277 2.35 9.19 -2.39
C ASN A 277 2.46 8.08 -3.45
N TYR A 278 1.95 6.88 -3.18
CA TYR A 278 1.88 5.81 -4.19
C TYR A 278 1.00 6.20 -5.37
N TRP A 279 -0.24 6.63 -5.09
CA TRP A 279 -1.21 6.96 -6.13
C TRP A 279 -0.79 8.16 -6.97
N GLN A 280 -0.01 9.07 -6.44
CA GLN A 280 0.62 10.19 -7.16
C GLN A 280 1.98 9.83 -7.74
N PHE A 281 2.30 8.56 -7.83
CA PHE A 281 3.56 8.06 -8.38
C PHE A 281 4.81 8.65 -7.73
N GLY A 282 4.76 8.97 -6.44
CA GLY A 282 5.91 9.36 -5.64
C GLY A 282 6.90 8.21 -5.47
N ASP A 283 8.09 8.53 -4.99
CA ASP A 283 9.09 7.52 -4.67
C ASP A 283 8.85 6.89 -3.30
N TYR A 284 9.27 5.66 -3.17
CA TYR A 284 9.31 4.99 -1.88
C TYR A 284 10.51 4.06 -1.78
N LEU A 285 11.15 4.12 -0.62
CA LEU A 285 12.15 3.17 -0.19
C LEU A 285 11.47 2.11 0.66
N GLY A 286 11.51 0.86 0.24
CA GLY A 286 11.04 -0.27 1.05
C GLY A 286 12.23 -1.00 1.67
N ILE A 287 12.17 -1.28 2.95
CA ILE A 287 13.13 -2.13 3.67
C ILE A 287 12.41 -3.29 4.36
N GLY A 288 13.10 -4.39 4.55
CA GLY A 288 12.50 -5.60 5.14
C GLY A 288 12.22 -6.70 4.11
N ALA A 289 12.01 -7.92 4.60
CA ALA A 289 11.82 -9.12 3.78
C ALA A 289 10.64 -8.99 2.83
N GLY A 290 10.89 -9.01 1.52
CA GLY A 290 9.88 -8.87 0.47
C GLY A 290 9.43 -7.43 0.19
N ALA A 291 10.06 -6.43 0.81
CA ALA A 291 9.78 -5.03 0.51
C ALA A 291 10.21 -4.67 -0.91
N HIS A 292 9.42 -3.82 -1.56
CA HIS A 292 9.72 -3.23 -2.85
C HIS A 292 10.09 -1.77 -2.70
N SER A 293 10.87 -1.25 -3.64
CA SER A 293 11.16 0.18 -3.77
C SER A 293 10.90 0.64 -5.20
N LYS A 294 10.50 1.91 -5.34
CA LYS A 294 10.55 2.67 -6.58
C LYS A 294 11.34 3.94 -6.32
N LEU A 295 12.45 4.13 -6.99
CA LEU A 295 13.34 5.27 -6.78
C LEU A 295 13.67 5.94 -8.12
N SER A 296 13.44 7.25 -8.18
CA SER A 296 13.81 8.09 -9.29
C SER A 296 15.19 8.69 -9.08
N PHE A 297 15.98 8.69 -10.15
CA PHE A 297 17.28 9.36 -10.27
C PHE A 297 17.19 10.39 -11.39
N HIS A 298 18.20 11.22 -11.53
CA HIS A 298 18.20 12.23 -12.56
C HIS A 298 17.90 11.67 -13.98
N ASP A 299 18.45 10.49 -14.28
CA ASP A 299 18.45 9.88 -15.62
C ASP A 299 17.64 8.58 -15.74
N LYS A 300 17.07 8.07 -14.66
CA LYS A 300 16.35 6.78 -14.63
C LYS A 300 15.39 6.63 -13.46
N VAL A 301 14.47 5.68 -13.59
CA VAL A 301 13.65 5.15 -12.49
C VAL A 301 13.99 3.68 -12.30
N ILE A 302 14.17 3.24 -11.06
CA ILE A 302 14.44 1.84 -10.75
C ILE A 302 13.34 1.24 -9.87
N ARG A 303 13.14 -0.06 -10.05
CA ARG A 303 12.42 -0.94 -9.13
C ARG A 303 13.40 -1.85 -8.44
N GLN A 304 13.21 -2.06 -7.13
CA GLN A 304 13.96 -3.04 -6.36
C GLN A 304 13.01 -3.93 -5.58
N ALA A 305 13.40 -5.17 -5.37
CA ALA A 305 12.74 -6.08 -4.44
C ALA A 305 13.78 -6.70 -3.49
N ARG A 306 13.43 -6.79 -2.20
CA ARG A 306 14.21 -7.50 -1.19
C ARG A 306 13.88 -8.99 -1.24
N TYR A 307 14.77 -9.82 -0.68
CA TYR A 307 14.50 -11.25 -0.52
C TYR A 307 13.19 -11.48 0.22
N LYS A 308 12.29 -12.30 -0.37
CA LYS A 308 10.95 -12.55 0.18
C LYS A 308 10.96 -13.40 1.45
N GLN A 309 11.81 -14.44 1.47
CA GLN A 309 11.92 -15.34 2.61
C GLN A 309 12.66 -14.66 3.78
N PRO A 310 12.07 -14.62 5.01
CA PRO A 310 12.67 -13.90 6.13
C PRO A 310 14.11 -14.32 6.43
N GLN A 311 14.42 -15.63 6.42
CA GLN A 311 15.77 -16.09 6.69
C GLN A 311 16.76 -15.66 5.60
N ALA A 312 16.39 -15.79 4.32
CA ALA A 312 17.25 -15.34 3.22
C ALA A 312 17.51 -13.81 3.27
N TYR A 313 16.51 -13.05 3.70
CA TYR A 313 16.67 -11.61 3.92
C TYR A 313 17.64 -11.32 5.07
N LEU A 314 17.51 -12.01 6.20
CA LEU A 314 18.44 -11.87 7.35
C LEU A 314 19.88 -12.15 6.94
N ASP A 315 20.12 -13.26 6.25
CA ASP A 315 21.45 -13.67 5.79
C ASP A 315 22.05 -12.67 4.80
N ALA A 316 21.23 -12.17 3.85
CA ALA A 316 21.64 -11.17 2.87
C ALA A 316 21.93 -9.80 3.51
N ALA A 317 21.11 -9.38 4.50
CA ALA A 317 21.30 -8.13 5.23
C ALA A 317 22.61 -8.12 6.04
N VAL A 318 23.02 -9.27 6.62
CA VAL A 318 24.33 -9.41 7.29
C VAL A 318 25.48 -9.19 6.31
N GLN A 319 25.30 -9.57 5.05
CA GLN A 319 26.31 -9.40 3.98
C GLN A 319 26.24 -8.00 3.32
N GLY A 320 25.30 -7.14 3.72
CA GLY A 320 25.07 -5.83 3.11
C GLY A 320 24.42 -5.89 1.73
N MET A 321 23.79 -7.00 1.35
CA MET A 321 23.17 -7.25 0.04
C MET A 321 21.68 -7.66 0.16
N PRO A 322 20.81 -6.87 0.83
CA PRO A 322 19.40 -7.23 1.06
C PRO A 322 18.53 -7.19 -0.20
N VAL A 323 19.01 -6.56 -1.29
CA VAL A 323 18.30 -6.44 -2.57
C VAL A 323 18.47 -7.72 -3.36
N GLN A 324 17.35 -8.38 -3.68
CA GLN A 324 17.31 -9.59 -4.51
C GLN A 324 17.31 -9.25 -6.01
N SER A 325 16.59 -8.20 -6.41
CA SER A 325 16.50 -7.79 -7.80
C SER A 325 16.42 -6.27 -7.92
N GLU A 326 16.99 -5.76 -9.02
CA GLU A 326 16.91 -4.36 -9.43
C GLU A 326 16.64 -4.31 -10.93
N GLN A 327 15.70 -3.45 -11.35
CA GLN A 327 15.33 -3.23 -12.74
C GLN A 327 15.26 -1.72 -13.00
N VAL A 328 15.81 -1.29 -14.13
CA VAL A 328 15.58 0.05 -14.67
C VAL A 328 14.33 0.00 -15.53
N LEU A 329 13.38 0.90 -15.28
CA LEU A 329 12.13 0.95 -16.02
C LEU A 329 12.34 1.60 -17.39
N SER A 330 11.65 1.07 -18.41
CA SER A 330 11.50 1.74 -19.72
C SER A 330 10.57 2.96 -19.58
N LYS A 331 10.48 3.78 -20.62
CA LYS A 331 9.54 4.92 -20.64
C LYS A 331 8.09 4.44 -20.65
N GLU A 332 7.84 3.38 -21.37
CA GLU A 332 6.55 2.72 -21.47
C GLU A 332 6.12 2.18 -20.11
N ASP A 333 7.02 1.49 -19.39
CA ASP A 333 6.77 1.01 -18.03
C ASP A 333 6.48 2.18 -17.07
N ILE A 334 7.27 3.25 -17.14
CA ILE A 334 7.07 4.44 -16.29
C ILE A 334 5.70 5.07 -16.55
N ALA A 335 5.31 5.22 -17.80
CA ALA A 335 4.02 5.80 -18.18
C ALA A 335 2.86 4.91 -17.73
N PHE A 336 2.94 3.60 -17.99
CA PHE A 336 1.93 2.64 -17.57
C PHE A 336 1.80 2.58 -16.05
N GLU A 337 2.91 2.46 -15.31
CA GLU A 337 2.88 2.42 -13.85
C GLU A 337 2.35 3.72 -13.23
N PHE A 338 2.62 4.89 -13.85
CA PHE A 338 1.99 6.13 -13.44
C PHE A 338 0.48 6.05 -13.56
N MET A 339 -0.04 5.65 -14.74
CA MET A 339 -1.48 5.56 -14.98
C MET A 339 -2.14 4.52 -14.07
N MET A 340 -1.49 3.37 -13.85
CA MET A 340 -1.95 2.31 -12.95
C MET A 340 -2.14 2.84 -11.50
N ASN A 341 -1.30 3.74 -11.05
CA ASN A 341 -1.40 4.36 -9.73
C ASN A 341 -2.38 5.55 -9.73
N ALA A 342 -2.23 6.49 -10.67
CA ALA A 342 -2.95 7.75 -10.64
C ALA A 342 -4.46 7.61 -10.93
N LEU A 343 -4.86 6.63 -11.74
CA LEU A 343 -6.27 6.35 -12.02
C LEU A 343 -7.02 5.66 -10.86
N ARG A 344 -6.32 5.27 -9.79
CA ARG A 344 -6.96 4.88 -8.53
C ARG A 344 -7.57 6.06 -7.78
N LEU A 345 -7.10 7.28 -8.05
CA LEU A 345 -7.64 8.50 -7.46
C LEU A 345 -8.97 8.86 -8.13
N ASN A 346 -10.06 8.90 -7.36
CA ASN A 346 -11.40 9.19 -7.90
C ASN A 346 -11.49 10.59 -8.54
N ASN A 347 -10.76 11.56 -7.98
CA ASN A 347 -10.65 12.90 -8.55
C ASN A 347 -9.52 13.02 -9.60
N GLY A 348 -8.88 11.89 -9.95
CA GLY A 348 -7.79 11.88 -10.92
C GLY A 348 -6.59 12.73 -10.52
N PHE A 349 -5.92 13.29 -11.52
CA PHE A 349 -4.68 14.05 -11.35
C PHE A 349 -4.61 15.24 -12.34
N GLU A 350 -3.79 16.23 -12.00
CA GLU A 350 -3.48 17.34 -12.91
C GLU A 350 -2.46 16.88 -13.97
N GLU A 351 -2.59 17.31 -15.23
CA GLU A 351 -1.68 16.91 -16.32
C GLU A 351 -0.19 17.15 -15.99
N VAL A 352 0.11 18.24 -15.29
CA VAL A 352 1.47 18.58 -14.88
C VAL A 352 2.08 17.49 -13.97
N LEU A 353 1.26 16.79 -13.19
CA LEU A 353 1.73 15.72 -12.30
C LEU A 353 2.37 14.57 -13.09
N PHE A 354 1.82 14.22 -14.27
CA PHE A 354 2.42 13.21 -15.13
C PHE A 354 3.86 13.56 -15.47
N GLN A 355 4.10 14.78 -15.94
CA GLN A 355 5.44 15.22 -16.30
C GLN A 355 6.37 15.32 -15.09
N GLU A 356 5.89 15.85 -13.96
CA GLU A 356 6.67 15.97 -12.73
C GLU A 356 7.10 14.63 -12.15
N ARG A 357 6.26 13.60 -12.29
CA ARG A 357 6.48 12.29 -11.68
C ARG A 357 7.15 11.27 -12.60
N THR A 358 7.06 11.48 -13.90
CA THR A 358 7.62 10.56 -14.92
C THR A 358 8.80 11.16 -15.68
N SER A 359 8.90 12.50 -15.71
CA SER A 359 9.78 13.24 -16.61
C SER A 359 9.50 12.97 -18.09
N LEU A 360 8.29 12.56 -18.43
CA LEU A 360 7.84 12.27 -19.79
C LEU A 360 6.78 13.29 -20.23
N PRO A 361 6.73 13.64 -21.52
CA PRO A 361 5.65 14.48 -22.03
C PRO A 361 4.33 13.68 -22.08
N LEU A 362 3.22 14.32 -21.71
CA LEU A 362 1.89 13.69 -21.75
C LEU A 362 1.50 13.23 -23.17
N LEU A 363 2.10 13.82 -24.20
CA LEU A 363 1.94 13.43 -25.60
C LEU A 363 2.26 11.94 -25.84
N LEU A 364 3.12 11.34 -25.00
CA LEU A 364 3.50 9.93 -25.11
C LEU A 364 2.29 8.98 -24.98
N ILE A 365 1.29 9.34 -24.16
CA ILE A 365 0.09 8.54 -23.87
C ILE A 365 -1.20 9.18 -24.43
N ARG A 366 -1.05 10.10 -25.39
CA ARG A 366 -2.21 10.86 -25.91
C ARG A 366 -3.24 9.96 -26.59
N HIS A 367 -2.78 8.98 -27.37
CA HIS A 367 -3.66 8.06 -28.07
C HIS A 367 -4.50 7.23 -27.08
N GLU A 368 -3.88 6.72 -26.03
CA GLU A 368 -4.50 5.95 -24.97
C GLU A 368 -5.52 6.81 -24.20
N LEU A 369 -5.18 8.07 -23.93
CA LEU A 369 -6.10 9.03 -23.29
C LEU A 369 -7.33 9.30 -24.18
N ASP A 370 -7.12 9.53 -25.48
CA ASP A 370 -8.19 9.78 -26.44
C ASP A 370 -9.11 8.54 -26.58
N GLU A 371 -8.56 7.34 -26.57
CA GLU A 371 -9.33 6.09 -26.63
C GLU A 371 -10.13 5.85 -25.33
N ALA A 372 -9.51 6.09 -24.16
CA ALA A 372 -10.19 5.97 -22.87
C ALA A 372 -11.37 6.96 -22.73
N GLU A 373 -11.18 8.19 -23.19
CA GLU A 373 -12.25 9.21 -23.22
C GLU A 373 -13.37 8.83 -24.19
N LYS A 374 -13.04 8.36 -25.39
CA LYS A 374 -14.00 7.87 -26.39
C LYS A 374 -14.84 6.70 -25.86
N ARG A 375 -14.26 5.81 -25.04
CA ARG A 375 -15.00 4.73 -24.36
C ARG A 375 -15.81 5.21 -23.16
N GLY A 376 -15.72 6.48 -22.79
CA GLY A 376 -16.41 7.05 -21.62
C GLY A 376 -15.85 6.59 -20.27
N LEU A 377 -14.64 6.00 -20.25
CA LEU A 377 -13.98 5.52 -19.03
C LEU A 377 -13.17 6.63 -18.34
N LEU A 378 -12.78 7.67 -19.09
CA LEU A 378 -11.97 8.77 -18.62
C LEU A 378 -12.60 10.09 -19.06
N GLN A 379 -12.37 11.15 -18.31
CA GLN A 379 -12.76 12.52 -18.65
C GLN A 379 -11.59 13.47 -18.47
N ARG A 380 -11.51 14.49 -19.35
CA ARG A 380 -10.58 15.59 -19.24
C ARG A 380 -11.36 16.89 -19.06
N ASP A 381 -11.11 17.60 -17.96
CA ASP A 381 -11.71 18.90 -17.68
C ASP A 381 -10.60 19.92 -17.36
N GLY A 382 -10.36 20.85 -18.28
CA GLY A 382 -9.24 21.77 -18.22
C GLY A 382 -7.91 21.02 -18.24
N GLN A 383 -7.17 21.07 -17.13
CA GLN A 383 -5.88 20.38 -16.95
C GLN A 383 -6.01 19.12 -16.09
N ARG A 384 -7.22 18.69 -15.76
CA ARG A 384 -7.47 17.52 -14.91
C ARG A 384 -7.89 16.31 -15.74
N ILE A 385 -7.27 15.19 -15.45
CA ILE A 385 -7.57 13.87 -16.01
C ILE A 385 -8.10 13.01 -14.89
N ALA A 386 -9.31 12.47 -15.02
CA ALA A 386 -9.95 11.66 -14.00
C ALA A 386 -10.75 10.50 -14.61
N PRO A 387 -10.83 9.34 -13.93
CA PRO A 387 -11.76 8.30 -14.31
C PRO A 387 -13.20 8.81 -14.14
N THR A 388 -14.09 8.44 -15.05
CA THR A 388 -15.54 8.62 -14.87
C THR A 388 -16.06 7.61 -13.84
N GLU A 389 -17.33 7.71 -13.43
CA GLU A 389 -17.95 6.66 -12.60
C GLU A 389 -17.86 5.29 -13.27
N LEU A 390 -18.02 5.22 -14.59
CA LEU A 390 -17.85 4.01 -15.37
C LEU A 390 -16.39 3.52 -15.30
N GLY A 391 -15.43 4.42 -15.47
CA GLY A 391 -14.01 4.11 -15.40
C GLY A 391 -13.56 3.66 -14.01
N GLN A 392 -14.15 4.17 -12.94
CA GLN A 392 -13.89 3.69 -11.58
C GLN A 392 -14.39 2.25 -11.39
N ARG A 393 -15.57 1.93 -11.90
CA ARG A 393 -16.16 0.57 -11.82
C ARG A 393 -15.40 -0.44 -12.68
N PHE A 394 -14.93 -0.02 -13.85
CA PHE A 394 -14.18 -0.83 -14.81
C PHE A 394 -12.71 -0.39 -14.88
N LEU A 395 -12.09 -0.20 -13.71
CA LEU A 395 -10.71 0.31 -13.64
C LEU A 395 -9.72 -0.61 -14.38
N ASN A 396 -9.89 -1.91 -14.30
CA ASN A 396 -9.02 -2.85 -15.01
C ASN A 396 -9.13 -2.70 -16.54
N ASP A 397 -10.33 -2.51 -17.07
CA ASP A 397 -10.55 -2.27 -18.51
C ASP A 397 -9.95 -0.92 -18.94
N LEU A 398 -10.09 0.10 -18.09
CA LEU A 398 -9.45 1.39 -18.31
C LEU A 398 -7.92 1.26 -18.33
N LEU A 399 -7.34 0.52 -17.40
CA LEU A 399 -5.88 0.32 -17.31
C LEU A 399 -5.33 -0.49 -18.49
N GLN A 400 -6.09 -1.45 -19.03
CA GLN A 400 -5.69 -2.24 -20.22
C GLN A 400 -5.42 -1.36 -21.44
N ILE A 401 -6.06 -0.19 -21.57
CA ILE A 401 -5.83 0.74 -22.68
C ILE A 401 -4.39 1.27 -22.67
N PHE A 402 -3.77 1.39 -21.49
CA PHE A 402 -2.41 1.91 -21.30
C PHE A 402 -1.32 0.82 -21.31
N LEU A 403 -1.70 -0.47 -21.41
CA LEU A 403 -0.73 -1.55 -21.55
C LEU A 403 -0.09 -1.48 -22.95
N ALA A 404 1.24 -1.52 -23.00
CA ALA A 404 1.92 -1.68 -24.27
C ALA A 404 1.45 -2.98 -24.95
N PRO A 405 1.21 -2.98 -26.27
CA PRO A 405 0.90 -4.22 -26.99
C PRO A 405 2.06 -5.21 -26.80
N GLU A 406 1.74 -6.47 -26.46
CA GLU A 406 2.73 -7.54 -26.42
C GLU A 406 3.37 -7.68 -27.81
N HIS A 407 4.68 -7.53 -27.89
CA HIS A 407 5.48 -7.70 -29.11
C HIS A 407 5.88 -9.14 -29.33
#